data_1e91951fb5defc380c495180b3bc51e6
#
_entry.id   1e91951fb5defc380c495180b3bc51e6
#
_cell.length_a   1.000
_cell.length_b   1.000
_cell.length_c   1.000
_cell.angle_alpha   90.00
_cell.angle_beta   90.00
_cell.angle_gamma   90.00
#
_symmetry.space_group_name_H-M   'P 1'
#
loop_
_entity.id
_entity.type
_entity.pdbx_description
1 polymer ?
#
loop_
_entity_poly.entity_id
_entity_poly.type
_entity_poly.pdbx_seq_one_letter_code
_entity_poly.pdbx_strand_id
1 'polypeptide(L)'
;MNLSNVRLSVIRWLQMVLTAVKPTVKLADDKNIDLVTTDLLGRDARDICADFQFSEDGTRIQLCPAGNQPKSSSIVKSTGKVRASFPKNKCENCPYKDQCKPKTSNKISAVYISKGSHERAKAQRFTGTWQFKFLSKVRNGVETIPSTLCRKYNIDTMPIRGRIRMKHLFGFKIGALNFRKLLKYL
;
A
#
# COMPACT_ATOMS: atom_id res chain seq x y z
N MET A 1 -25.60 -15.05 -8.54
CA MET A 1 -24.59 -14.04 -8.17
C MET A 1 -25.18 -12.66 -8.41
N ASN A 2 -25.34 -11.87 -7.37
CA ASN A 2 -26.14 -10.64 -7.41
C ASN A 2 -25.30 -9.49 -7.95
N LEU A 3 -25.60 -9.01 -9.16
CA LEU A 3 -24.90 -7.93 -9.88
C LEU A 3 -24.83 -6.60 -9.08
N SER A 4 -25.73 -6.42 -8.10
CA SER A 4 -25.71 -5.27 -7.20
C SER A 4 -24.50 -5.24 -6.26
N ASN A 5 -24.04 -6.41 -5.79
CA ASN A 5 -22.88 -6.51 -4.91
C ASN A 5 -21.54 -6.27 -5.65
N VAL A 6 -21.49 -6.62 -6.94
CA VAL A 6 -20.29 -6.40 -7.76
C VAL A 6 -20.12 -4.89 -8.07
N ARG A 7 -21.22 -4.18 -8.36
CA ARG A 7 -21.18 -2.72 -8.59
C ARG A 7 -20.74 -1.93 -7.36
N LEU A 8 -21.24 -2.29 -6.19
CA LEU A 8 -20.86 -1.62 -4.93
C LEU A 8 -19.39 -1.89 -4.56
N SER A 9 -18.89 -3.10 -4.82
CA SER A 9 -17.46 -3.41 -4.58
C SER A 9 -16.54 -2.62 -5.51
N VAL A 10 -16.87 -2.47 -6.79
CA VAL A 10 -16.05 -1.72 -7.76
C VAL A 10 -16.03 -0.22 -7.43
N ILE A 11 -17.16 0.37 -7.03
CA ILE A 11 -17.21 1.79 -6.63
C ILE A 11 -16.45 2.02 -5.32
N ARG A 12 -16.45 1.05 -4.40
CA ARG A 12 -15.68 1.08 -3.15
C ARG A 12 -14.16 1.11 -3.38
N TRP A 13 -13.68 0.46 -4.45
CA TRP A 13 -12.27 0.42 -4.84
C TRP A 13 -11.79 1.69 -5.55
N LEU A 14 -12.67 2.41 -6.23
CA LEU A 14 -12.29 3.56 -7.05
C LEU A 14 -11.96 4.83 -6.26
N GLN A 15 -12.35 4.91 -4.98
CA GLN A 15 -12.25 6.15 -4.21
C GLN A 15 -10.95 6.35 -3.43
N MET A 16 -10.04 5.36 -3.34
CA MET A 16 -8.95 5.48 -2.39
C MET A 16 -7.59 4.98 -2.84
N VAL A 17 -6.99 5.62 -3.80
CA VAL A 17 -5.54 5.58 -3.93
C VAL A 17 -4.99 6.97 -3.55
N LEU A 18 -5.02 7.26 -2.27
CA LEU A 18 -4.39 8.43 -1.67
C LEU A 18 -3.13 7.99 -0.93
N THR A 19 -2.13 8.86 -0.91
CA THR A 19 -0.99 8.73 -0.01
C THR A 19 -1.50 8.50 1.42
N ALA A 20 -1.24 7.32 1.98
CA ALA A 20 -1.78 6.92 3.26
C ALA A 20 -1.16 7.72 4.39
N VAL A 21 -1.84 8.75 4.80
CA VAL A 21 -1.59 9.40 6.09
C VAL A 21 -2.30 8.56 7.15
N LYS A 22 -1.66 8.33 8.29
CA LYS A 22 -2.19 7.49 9.40
C LYS A 22 -3.67 7.74 9.76
N PRO A 23 -4.19 8.99 9.77
CA PRO A 23 -5.62 9.25 9.99
C PRO A 23 -6.52 8.67 8.90
N THR A 24 -6.07 8.65 7.64
CA THR A 24 -6.85 8.11 6.51
C THR A 24 -7.02 6.61 6.60
N VAL A 25 -6.00 5.88 7.08
CA VAL A 25 -6.08 4.42 7.29
C VAL A 25 -7.12 4.09 8.34
N LYS A 26 -7.10 4.78 9.49
CA LYS A 26 -8.11 4.59 10.55
C LYS A 26 -9.53 4.87 10.05
N LEU A 27 -9.71 5.97 9.31
CA LEU A 27 -11.02 6.32 8.75
C LEU A 27 -11.53 5.28 7.73
N ALA A 28 -10.62 4.64 7.00
CA ALA A 28 -10.95 3.57 6.07
C ALA A 28 -11.38 2.31 6.83
N ASP A 29 -10.64 1.93 7.88
CA ASP A 29 -10.95 0.80 8.75
C ASP A 29 -12.33 1.00 9.41
N ASP A 30 -12.60 2.17 9.98
CA ASP A 30 -13.89 2.52 10.62
C ASP A 30 -15.07 2.41 9.64
N LYS A 31 -14.84 2.68 8.36
CA LYS A 31 -15.86 2.59 7.31
C LYS A 31 -15.87 1.25 6.58
N ASN A 32 -15.09 0.29 7.04
CA ASN A 32 -14.93 -1.02 6.42
C ASN A 32 -14.56 -0.92 4.92
N ILE A 33 -13.59 -0.04 4.60
CA ILE A 33 -13.10 0.20 3.24
C ILE A 33 -11.68 -0.36 3.14
N ASP A 34 -11.45 -1.26 2.19
CA ASP A 34 -10.11 -1.78 1.90
C ASP A 34 -9.24 -0.71 1.24
N LEU A 35 -8.35 -0.12 2.01
CA LEU A 35 -7.43 0.90 1.51
C LEU A 35 -6.20 0.27 0.88
N VAL A 36 -6.08 0.38 -0.44
CA VAL A 36 -4.88 -0.03 -1.18
C VAL A 36 -3.92 1.14 -1.26
N THR A 37 -2.83 1.06 -0.52
CA THR A 37 -1.80 2.09 -0.49
C THR A 37 -0.60 1.69 -1.33
N THR A 38 0.03 2.67 -1.98
CA THR A 38 1.34 2.50 -2.58
C THR A 38 2.39 2.79 -1.53
N ASP A 39 3.38 1.91 -1.38
CA ASP A 39 4.53 2.14 -0.50
C ASP A 39 5.51 3.10 -1.18
N LEU A 40 5.22 4.39 -1.11
CA LEU A 40 5.98 5.42 -1.81
C LEU A 40 7.13 6.02 -0.99
N LEU A 41 7.17 5.78 0.31
CA LEU A 41 8.10 6.48 1.20
C LEU A 41 8.80 5.51 2.16
N GLY A 42 10.11 5.44 2.04
CA GLY A 42 10.96 4.77 3.01
C GLY A 42 11.87 3.70 2.40
N ARG A 43 12.70 3.10 3.26
CA ARG A 43 13.55 1.97 2.88
C ARG A 43 12.72 0.72 2.73
N ASP A 44 13.04 -0.10 1.74
CA ASP A 44 12.42 -1.40 1.54
C ASP A 44 12.52 -2.24 2.81
N ALA A 45 11.40 -2.83 3.20
CA ALA A 45 11.39 -3.79 4.28
C ALA A 45 11.93 -5.14 3.78
N ARG A 46 12.59 -5.89 4.66
CA ARG A 46 12.98 -7.26 4.32
C ARG A 46 11.71 -8.08 4.10
N ASP A 47 11.64 -8.79 2.98
CA ASP A 47 10.46 -9.55 2.58
C ASP A 47 10.00 -10.54 3.67
N ILE A 48 10.94 -11.21 4.33
CA ILE A 48 10.67 -12.14 5.42
C ILE A 48 9.90 -11.51 6.60
N CYS A 49 9.92 -10.18 6.75
CA CYS A 49 9.19 -9.51 7.81
C CYS A 49 7.66 -9.71 7.68
N ALA A 50 7.17 -10.00 6.48
CA ALA A 50 5.74 -10.25 6.24
C ALA A 50 5.27 -11.59 6.84
N ASP A 51 6.17 -12.57 6.99
CA ASP A 51 5.83 -13.93 7.43
C ASP A 51 5.80 -14.09 8.95
N PHE A 52 6.21 -13.06 9.69
CA PHE A 52 6.07 -13.07 11.14
C PHE A 52 4.63 -12.85 11.55
N GLN A 53 4.12 -13.67 12.47
CA GLN A 53 2.81 -13.46 13.04
C GLN A 53 2.90 -12.60 14.30
N PHE A 54 2.18 -11.49 14.28
CA PHE A 54 2.07 -10.59 15.42
C PHE A 54 0.76 -10.86 16.17
N SER A 55 0.72 -10.51 17.46
CA SER A 55 -0.52 -10.39 18.21
C SER A 55 -1.41 -9.30 17.59
N GLU A 56 -2.71 -9.34 17.87
CA GLU A 56 -3.68 -8.33 17.40
C GLU A 56 -3.24 -6.90 17.75
N ASP A 57 -2.72 -6.70 18.94
CA ASP A 57 -2.18 -5.42 19.39
C ASP A 57 -0.89 -5.00 18.66
N GLY A 58 -0.24 -5.91 17.92
CA GLY A 58 1.05 -5.68 17.27
C GLY A 58 2.22 -5.46 18.26
N THR A 59 2.03 -5.83 19.53
CA THR A 59 3.02 -5.64 20.61
C THR A 59 3.97 -6.81 20.77
N ARG A 60 3.58 -7.99 20.32
CA ARG A 60 4.33 -9.24 20.47
C ARG A 60 4.36 -10.02 19.16
N ILE A 61 5.45 -10.75 18.94
CA ILE A 61 5.56 -11.75 17.89
C ILE A 61 5.13 -13.10 18.48
N GLN A 62 4.20 -13.77 17.81
CA GLN A 62 3.66 -15.08 18.22
C GLN A 62 4.40 -16.22 17.52
N LEU A 63 4.64 -16.08 16.20
CA LEU A 63 5.33 -17.10 15.42
C LEU A 63 6.37 -16.46 14.48
N CYS A 64 7.47 -17.17 14.28
CA CYS A 64 8.46 -16.84 13.23
C CYS A 64 8.09 -17.53 11.90
N PRO A 65 8.70 -17.16 10.77
CA PRO A 65 8.45 -17.79 9.47
C PRO A 65 8.64 -19.31 9.43
N ALA A 66 9.48 -19.86 10.31
CA ALA A 66 9.68 -21.29 10.48
C ALA A 66 8.69 -21.96 11.43
N GLY A 67 7.63 -21.26 11.86
CA GLY A 67 6.61 -21.79 12.78
C GLY A 67 7.03 -21.92 14.26
N ASN A 68 8.19 -21.39 14.64
CA ASN A 68 8.64 -21.46 16.02
C ASN A 68 8.05 -20.31 16.86
N GLN A 69 7.59 -20.68 18.08
CA GLN A 69 7.19 -19.70 19.08
C GLN A 69 8.41 -19.11 19.80
N PRO A 70 8.44 -17.79 20.04
CA PRO A 70 9.51 -17.17 20.83
C PRO A 70 9.37 -17.52 22.30
N LYS A 71 10.52 -17.66 23.00
CA LYS A 71 10.54 -17.80 24.48
C LYS A 71 10.04 -16.53 25.17
N SER A 72 10.37 -15.39 24.60
CA SER A 72 9.90 -14.09 25.07
C SER A 72 9.73 -13.12 23.90
N SER A 73 8.71 -12.28 23.98
CA SER A 73 8.47 -11.22 23.01
C SER A 73 8.03 -9.95 23.73
N SER A 74 8.71 -8.83 23.45
CA SER A 74 8.45 -7.54 24.10
C SER A 74 8.85 -6.38 23.21
N ILE A 75 8.23 -5.23 23.42
CA ILE A 75 8.60 -3.98 22.76
C ILE A 75 9.83 -3.39 23.43
N VAL A 76 10.82 -3.04 22.64
CA VAL A 76 11.99 -2.27 23.08
C VAL A 76 11.61 -0.78 23.05
N LYS A 77 11.46 -0.17 24.22
CA LYS A 77 11.00 1.22 24.38
C LYS A 77 11.85 2.24 23.62
N SER A 78 13.17 2.05 23.55
CA SER A 78 14.09 2.97 22.87
C SER A 78 13.93 3.01 21.35
N THR A 79 13.53 1.89 20.71
CA THR A 79 13.48 1.77 19.23
C THR A 79 12.09 1.53 18.69
N GLY A 80 11.10 1.26 19.53
CA GLY A 80 9.73 0.87 19.16
C GLY A 80 9.65 -0.46 18.41
N LYS A 81 10.75 -1.24 18.37
CA LYS A 81 10.80 -2.55 17.71
C LYS A 81 10.38 -3.64 18.69
N VAL A 82 9.68 -4.64 18.17
CA VAL A 82 9.39 -5.86 18.92
C VAL A 82 10.63 -6.77 18.86
N ARG A 83 11.16 -7.10 20.02
CA ARG A 83 12.21 -8.09 20.19
C ARG A 83 11.58 -9.43 20.47
N ALA A 84 11.86 -10.43 19.66
CA ALA A 84 11.49 -11.82 19.90
C ALA A 84 12.74 -12.66 20.11
N SER A 85 12.78 -13.45 21.18
CA SER A 85 13.91 -14.29 21.55
C SER A 85 13.58 -15.76 21.34
N PHE A 86 14.44 -16.47 20.61
CA PHE A 86 14.31 -17.87 20.27
C PHE A 86 15.49 -18.67 20.81
N PRO A 87 15.35 -19.99 21.04
CA PRO A 87 16.48 -20.87 21.34
C PRO A 87 17.50 -20.85 20.20
N LYS A 88 18.78 -20.78 20.51
CA LYS A 88 19.88 -20.71 19.54
C LYS A 88 19.80 -21.84 18.50
N ASN A 89 19.63 -23.07 18.95
CA ASN A 89 19.58 -24.26 18.09
C ASN A 89 18.50 -24.19 17.00
N LYS A 90 17.34 -23.59 17.31
CA LYS A 90 16.25 -23.43 16.33
C LYS A 90 16.57 -22.41 15.25
N CYS A 91 17.37 -21.39 15.55
CA CYS A 91 17.76 -20.37 14.60
C CYS A 91 19.02 -20.73 13.81
N GLU A 92 19.92 -21.54 14.34
CA GLU A 92 21.14 -21.98 13.66
C GLU A 92 20.86 -22.87 12.46
N ASN A 93 19.91 -23.81 12.63
CA ASN A 93 19.49 -24.76 11.60
C ASN A 93 18.27 -24.28 10.81
N CYS A 94 17.93 -22.99 10.87
CA CYS A 94 16.74 -22.44 10.23
C CYS A 94 17.04 -22.10 8.75
N PRO A 95 16.21 -22.53 7.79
CA PRO A 95 16.41 -22.20 6.37
C PRO A 95 16.30 -20.69 6.10
N TYR A 96 15.63 -19.94 6.97
CA TYR A 96 15.45 -18.49 6.86
C TYR A 96 16.50 -17.68 7.62
N LYS A 97 17.57 -18.27 8.12
CA LYS A 97 18.59 -17.61 8.95
C LYS A 97 19.18 -16.38 8.27
N ASP A 98 19.57 -16.51 6.99
CA ASP A 98 20.21 -15.44 6.24
C ASP A 98 19.27 -14.27 5.94
N GLN A 99 17.98 -14.54 5.78
CA GLN A 99 16.96 -13.52 5.56
C GLN A 99 16.54 -12.86 6.87
N CYS A 100 16.36 -13.63 7.94
CA CYS A 100 16.01 -13.14 9.28
C CYS A 100 17.12 -12.31 9.92
N LYS A 101 18.38 -12.71 9.72
CA LYS A 101 19.57 -12.12 10.36
C LYS A 101 19.40 -11.95 11.87
N PRO A 102 19.16 -13.04 12.63
CA PRO A 102 18.99 -12.97 14.07
C PRO A 102 20.30 -12.54 14.73
N LYS A 103 20.21 -11.72 15.77
CA LYS A 103 21.35 -11.42 16.63
C LYS A 103 21.52 -12.57 17.61
N THR A 104 22.53 -13.38 17.38
CA THR A 104 22.83 -14.58 18.19
C THR A 104 23.74 -14.21 19.36
N SER A 105 23.37 -14.66 20.54
CA SER A 105 24.17 -14.65 21.77
C SER A 105 24.44 -16.11 22.21
N ASN A 106 25.19 -16.32 23.29
CA ASN A 106 25.61 -17.67 23.73
C ASN A 106 24.47 -18.70 23.84
N LYS A 107 23.27 -18.28 24.30
CA LYS A 107 22.12 -19.19 24.53
C LYS A 107 20.86 -18.83 23.73
N ILE A 108 20.80 -17.62 23.16
CA ILE A 108 19.55 -17.05 22.63
C ILE A 108 19.83 -16.33 21.30
N SER A 109 18.93 -16.49 20.34
CA SER A 109 18.89 -15.71 19.12
C SER A 109 17.73 -14.72 19.17
N ALA A 110 17.98 -13.44 18.97
CA ALA A 110 16.99 -12.39 19.05
C ALA A 110 16.73 -11.75 17.67
N VAL A 111 15.46 -11.57 17.33
CA VAL A 111 15.03 -10.85 16.11
C VAL A 111 14.34 -9.57 16.51
N TYR A 112 14.59 -8.50 15.78
CA TYR A 112 14.03 -7.17 16.02
C TYR A 112 13.23 -6.72 14.80
N ILE A 113 11.91 -6.60 14.94
CA ILE A 113 11.00 -6.20 13.86
C ILE A 113 10.06 -5.13 14.38
N SER A 114 9.88 -4.04 13.62
CA SER A 114 8.84 -3.06 13.91
C SER A 114 7.52 -3.46 13.25
N LYS A 115 6.40 -3.10 13.86
CA LYS A 115 5.06 -3.25 13.25
C LYS A 115 5.01 -2.61 11.86
N GLY A 116 5.58 -1.40 11.72
CA GLY A 116 5.65 -0.72 10.43
C GLY A 116 6.49 -1.44 9.36
N SER A 117 7.57 -2.17 9.76
CA SER A 117 8.33 -2.98 8.79
C SER A 117 7.55 -4.22 8.34
N HIS A 118 6.77 -4.81 9.23
CA HIS A 118 5.90 -5.94 8.91
C HIS A 118 4.77 -5.53 7.95
N GLU A 119 4.05 -4.45 8.26
CA GLU A 119 2.99 -3.91 7.40
C GLU A 119 3.53 -3.50 6.02
N ARG A 120 4.72 -2.87 5.99
CA ARG A 120 5.37 -2.48 4.75
C ARG A 120 5.78 -3.68 3.90
N ALA A 121 6.33 -4.74 4.50
CA ALA A 121 6.67 -5.96 3.77
C ALA A 121 5.42 -6.64 3.17
N LYS A 122 4.30 -6.65 3.90
CA LYS A 122 3.01 -7.13 3.36
C LYS A 122 2.52 -6.28 2.19
N ALA A 123 2.59 -4.95 2.32
CA ALA A 123 2.22 -4.03 1.25
C ALA A 123 3.11 -4.21 0.02
N GLN A 124 4.42 -4.38 0.18
CA GLN A 124 5.35 -4.65 -0.92
C GLN A 124 5.01 -5.94 -1.67
N ARG A 125 4.70 -7.02 -0.97
CA ARG A 125 4.23 -8.27 -1.62
C ARG A 125 2.94 -8.04 -2.40
N PHE A 126 1.99 -7.28 -1.84
CA PHE A 126 0.75 -6.97 -2.52
C PHE A 126 0.98 -6.15 -3.81
N THR A 127 1.94 -5.21 -3.82
CA THR A 127 2.27 -4.43 -5.03
C THR A 127 2.79 -5.29 -6.20
N GLY A 128 3.38 -6.45 -5.89
CA GLY A 128 3.82 -7.43 -6.90
C GLY A 128 2.67 -8.21 -7.56
N THR A 129 1.48 -8.22 -6.97
CA THR A 129 0.34 -9.01 -7.45
C THR A 129 -0.29 -8.44 -8.73
N TRP A 130 -0.96 -9.31 -9.50
CA TRP A 130 -1.70 -8.89 -10.71
C TRP A 130 -2.86 -7.95 -10.37
N GLN A 131 -3.51 -8.16 -9.23
CA GLN A 131 -4.60 -7.33 -8.72
C GLN A 131 -4.15 -5.88 -8.52
N PHE A 132 -3.02 -5.68 -7.85
CA PHE A 132 -2.44 -4.35 -7.69
C PHE A 132 -2.06 -3.72 -9.04
N LYS A 133 -1.44 -4.48 -9.93
CA LYS A 133 -1.09 -4.00 -11.29
C LYS A 133 -2.31 -3.56 -12.08
N PHE A 134 -3.42 -4.29 -11.96
CA PHE A 134 -4.69 -3.92 -12.59
C PHE A 134 -5.26 -2.63 -12.00
N LEU A 135 -5.37 -2.55 -10.66
CA LEU A 135 -5.86 -1.35 -9.98
C LEU A 135 -5.00 -0.11 -10.27
N SER A 136 -3.69 -0.30 -10.33
CA SER A 136 -2.74 0.76 -10.68
C SER A 136 -2.97 1.28 -12.11
N LYS A 137 -3.26 0.38 -13.08
CA LYS A 137 -3.63 0.78 -14.45
C LYS A 137 -4.92 1.59 -14.49
N VAL A 138 -5.94 1.17 -13.75
CA VAL A 138 -7.22 1.91 -13.66
C VAL A 138 -6.99 3.31 -13.10
N ARG A 139 -6.23 3.41 -12.00
CA ARG A 139 -5.83 4.70 -11.42
C ARG A 139 -5.12 5.60 -12.42
N ASN A 140 -4.07 5.07 -13.05
CA ASN A 140 -3.29 5.83 -14.04
C ASN A 140 -4.17 6.29 -15.21
N GLY A 141 -5.15 5.49 -15.60
CA GLY A 141 -6.15 5.86 -16.60
C GLY A 141 -6.95 7.08 -16.21
N VAL A 142 -7.41 7.15 -14.97
CA VAL A 142 -8.16 8.32 -14.44
C VAL A 142 -7.28 9.56 -14.38
N GLU A 143 -6.04 9.45 -13.91
CA GLU A 143 -5.09 10.56 -13.81
C GLU A 143 -4.59 11.06 -15.17
N THR A 144 -4.65 10.24 -16.22
CA THR A 144 -4.21 10.60 -17.56
C THR A 144 -5.09 11.68 -18.18
N ILE A 145 -6.40 11.70 -17.88
CA ILE A 145 -7.34 12.69 -18.46
C ILE A 145 -7.02 14.10 -17.95
N PRO A 146 -6.99 14.39 -16.64
CA PRO A 146 -6.60 15.70 -16.12
C PRO A 146 -5.22 16.15 -16.61
N SER A 147 -4.23 15.26 -16.58
CA SER A 147 -2.88 15.54 -17.05
C SER A 147 -2.84 15.91 -18.54
N THR A 148 -3.61 15.23 -19.38
CA THR A 148 -3.72 15.55 -20.79
C THR A 148 -4.41 16.90 -21.01
N LEU A 149 -5.45 17.19 -20.26
CA LEU A 149 -6.16 18.47 -20.33
C LEU A 149 -5.25 19.63 -19.91
N CYS A 150 -4.46 19.48 -18.83
CA CYS A 150 -3.50 20.50 -18.42
C CYS A 150 -2.39 20.68 -19.45
N ARG A 151 -1.72 19.59 -19.87
CA ARG A 151 -0.52 19.69 -20.72
C ARG A 151 -0.81 20.00 -22.18
N LYS A 152 -1.87 19.42 -22.77
CA LYS A 152 -2.18 19.58 -24.20
C LYS A 152 -3.20 20.67 -24.50
N TYR A 153 -4.10 20.90 -23.56
CA TYR A 153 -5.21 21.84 -23.74
C TYR A 153 -5.11 23.07 -22.83
N ASN A 154 -4.04 23.17 -22.01
CA ASN A 154 -3.76 24.31 -21.13
C ASN A 154 -5.00 24.77 -20.36
N ILE A 155 -5.68 23.83 -19.65
CA ILE A 155 -6.88 24.18 -18.90
C ILE A 155 -6.61 24.93 -17.60
N ASP A 156 -5.39 24.83 -17.07
CA ASP A 156 -4.89 25.55 -15.91
C ASP A 156 -4.51 27.01 -16.19
N THR A 157 -4.23 27.33 -17.46
CA THR A 157 -3.82 28.67 -17.91
C THR A 157 -4.79 29.24 -18.95
N MET A 158 -6.09 29.25 -18.65
CA MET A 158 -7.08 29.77 -19.59
C MET A 158 -6.98 31.30 -19.74
N PRO A 159 -6.92 31.83 -21.00
CA PRO A 159 -6.71 33.26 -21.26
C PRO A 159 -7.96 34.10 -21.01
N ILE A 160 -9.02 33.55 -20.44
CA ILE A 160 -10.29 34.24 -20.23
C ILE A 160 -10.65 34.25 -18.73
N ARG A 161 -11.31 35.31 -18.34
CA ARG A 161 -11.83 35.49 -16.96
C ARG A 161 -13.38 35.42 -16.96
N GLY A 162 -13.93 35.01 -15.84
CA GLY A 162 -15.37 34.90 -15.61
C GLY A 162 -15.89 33.45 -15.70
N ARG A 163 -16.67 33.08 -14.69
CA ARG A 163 -17.15 31.71 -14.47
C ARG A 163 -17.86 31.10 -15.69
N ILE A 164 -18.74 31.86 -16.33
CA ILE A 164 -19.52 31.36 -17.46
C ILE A 164 -18.62 31.11 -18.67
N ARG A 165 -17.77 32.09 -19.04
CA ARG A 165 -16.87 31.95 -20.17
C ARG A 165 -15.87 30.82 -19.97
N MET A 166 -15.30 30.69 -18.77
CA MET A 166 -14.39 29.57 -18.42
C MET A 166 -15.10 28.23 -18.55
N LYS A 167 -16.35 28.10 -18.12
CA LYS A 167 -17.12 26.86 -18.24
C LYS A 167 -17.32 26.46 -19.71
N HIS A 168 -17.66 27.40 -20.58
CA HIS A 168 -17.81 27.12 -22.02
C HIS A 168 -16.50 26.72 -22.66
N LEU A 169 -15.41 27.45 -22.42
CA LEU A 169 -14.11 27.11 -23.00
C LEU A 169 -13.61 25.74 -22.49
N PHE A 170 -13.80 25.45 -21.22
CA PHE A 170 -13.50 24.14 -20.65
C PHE A 170 -14.30 23.03 -21.32
N GLY A 171 -15.60 23.25 -21.55
CA GLY A 171 -16.46 22.29 -22.26
C GLY A 171 -15.97 22.03 -23.68
N PHE A 172 -15.57 23.05 -24.43
CA PHE A 172 -14.99 22.90 -25.77
C PHE A 172 -13.68 22.10 -25.75
N LYS A 173 -12.79 22.34 -24.78
CA LYS A 173 -11.55 21.58 -24.64
C LYS A 173 -11.80 20.10 -24.32
N ILE A 174 -12.77 19.80 -23.49
CA ILE A 174 -13.21 18.41 -23.21
C ILE A 174 -13.80 17.78 -24.48
N GLY A 175 -14.67 18.51 -25.19
CA GLY A 175 -15.24 18.06 -26.46
C GLY A 175 -14.16 17.70 -27.48
N ALA A 176 -13.16 18.57 -27.66
CA ALA A 176 -12.02 18.32 -28.53
C ALA A 176 -11.20 17.09 -28.12
N LEU A 177 -10.99 16.87 -26.82
CA LEU A 177 -10.32 15.66 -26.30
C LEU A 177 -11.10 14.39 -26.64
N ASN A 178 -12.42 14.41 -26.43
CA ASN A 178 -13.29 13.28 -26.71
C ASN A 178 -13.36 12.97 -28.20
N PHE A 179 -13.48 13.99 -29.03
CA PHE A 179 -13.49 13.85 -30.49
C PHE A 179 -12.18 13.26 -31.01
N ARG A 180 -11.04 13.75 -30.51
CA ARG A 180 -9.73 13.18 -30.83
C ARG A 180 -9.57 11.72 -30.41
N LYS A 181 -10.18 11.33 -29.28
CA LYS A 181 -10.20 9.92 -28.85
C LYS A 181 -11.06 9.08 -29.80
N LEU A 182 -12.22 9.58 -30.20
CA LEU A 182 -13.13 8.90 -31.12
C LEU A 182 -12.44 8.62 -32.46
N LEU A 183 -11.73 9.61 -33.03
CA LEU A 183 -10.98 9.48 -34.29
C LEU A 183 -9.89 8.38 -34.27
N LYS A 184 -9.48 7.89 -33.11
CA LYS A 184 -8.52 6.78 -33.02
C LYS A 184 -9.16 5.41 -33.16
N TYR A 185 -10.48 5.32 -33.10
CA TYR A 185 -11.24 4.08 -33.22
C TYR A 185 -11.99 3.97 -34.57
N LEU A 186 -11.90 5.01 -35.39
CA LEU A 186 -12.32 5.04 -36.79
C LEU A 186 -11.15 4.74 -37.72
#